data_9f299e296d40417b6620bd8b8a058cf6
#
_entry.id   9f299e296d40417b6620bd8b8a058cf6
#
_cell.length_a   1.000
_cell.length_b   1.000
_cell.length_c   1.000
_cell.angle_alpha   90.00
_cell.angle_beta   90.00
_cell.angle_gamma   90.00
#
_symmetry.space_group_name_H-M   'P 1'
#
loop_
_entity.id
_entity.type
_entity.pdbx_description
1 polymer ?
#
loop_
_entity_poly.entity_id
_entity_poly.type
_entity_poly.pdbx_seq_one_letter_code
_entity_poly.pdbx_strand_id
1 'polypeptide(L)'
;MDQGQVLNKGGIQLHIEMIKKANHYIRDQKENVNQQYRNHYHLMGETGWINDPNGFVYYQGEYHLFYQYYPYDSVWGPMHWGHAKSKDLVHWEPLPVALAPSEQYDKNGCFSGSAIVKDEKLYLMYTGHVEEGDFRREVQCIAVSTDGIHFEKHQNNPVIAEEHIAGIAQVDEFRDPKIF
;
A
#
# COMPACT_ATOMS: atom_id res chain seq x y z
N MET A 1 -22.26 -0.78 -24.58
CA MET A 1 -22.17 0.63 -24.18
C MET A 1 -22.23 0.65 -22.65
N ASP A 2 -21.28 0.60 -22.12
CA ASP A 2 -20.17 1.14 -21.36
C ASP A 2 -20.62 1.69 -19.97
N GLN A 3 -21.17 0.79 -19.12
CA GLN A 3 -21.39 1.12 -17.70
C GLN A 3 -20.15 0.81 -16.84
N GLY A 4 -19.15 0.09 -17.36
CA GLY A 4 -17.93 -0.25 -16.66
C GLY A 4 -16.90 0.88 -16.55
N GLN A 5 -16.87 1.81 -17.53
CA GLN A 5 -15.88 2.89 -17.53
C GLN A 5 -16.23 4.08 -16.60
N VAL A 6 -17.48 4.25 -16.23
CA VAL A 6 -17.89 5.40 -15.38
C VAL A 6 -17.63 5.13 -13.89
N LEU A 7 -17.74 3.89 -13.44
CA LEU A 7 -17.54 3.52 -12.03
C LEU A 7 -16.05 3.56 -11.59
N ASN A 8 -15.13 3.37 -12.52
CA ASN A 8 -13.70 3.35 -12.20
C ASN A 8 -13.06 4.74 -12.00
N LYS A 9 -13.61 5.78 -12.64
CA LYS A 9 -13.07 7.16 -12.48
C LYS A 9 -13.24 7.71 -11.06
N GLY A 10 -14.28 7.33 -10.35
CA GLY A 10 -14.52 7.75 -8.96
C GLY A 10 -13.51 7.15 -7.99
N GLY A 11 -13.22 5.84 -8.12
CA GLY A 11 -12.27 5.15 -7.26
C GLY A 11 -10.82 5.63 -7.45
N ILE A 12 -10.38 5.80 -8.71
CA ILE A 12 -9.07 6.35 -9.02
C ILE A 12 -8.90 7.75 -8.42
N GLN A 13 -9.90 8.60 -8.56
CA GLN A 13 -9.87 9.96 -8.02
C GLN A 13 -9.78 9.95 -6.49
N LEU A 14 -10.56 9.10 -5.81
CA LEU A 14 -10.55 8.97 -4.36
C LEU A 14 -9.19 8.46 -3.85
N HIS A 15 -8.61 7.45 -4.52
CA HIS A 15 -7.28 6.93 -4.18
C HIS A 15 -6.21 8.03 -4.23
N ILE A 16 -6.19 8.81 -5.31
CA ILE A 16 -5.26 9.94 -5.48
C ILE A 16 -5.46 10.98 -4.36
N GLU A 17 -6.70 11.29 -3.99
CA GLU A 17 -7.01 12.24 -2.92
C GLU A 17 -6.53 11.73 -1.56
N MET A 18 -6.72 10.45 -1.25
CA MET A 18 -6.25 9.86 -0.01
C MET A 18 -4.72 9.84 0.08
N ILE A 19 -4.02 9.52 -1.02
CA ILE A 19 -2.55 9.62 -1.10
C ILE A 19 -2.10 11.07 -0.89
N LYS A 20 -2.71 12.03 -1.54
CA LYS A 20 -2.39 13.46 -1.36
C LYS A 20 -2.59 13.90 0.09
N LYS A 21 -3.67 13.48 0.73
CA LYS A 21 -3.95 13.76 2.14
C LYS A 21 -2.86 13.20 3.04
N ALA A 22 -2.47 11.94 2.85
CA ALA A 22 -1.40 11.31 3.62
C ALA A 22 -0.04 12.04 3.44
N ASN A 23 0.36 12.30 2.20
CA ASN A 23 1.61 13.00 1.90
C ASN A 23 1.62 14.45 2.40
N HIS A 24 0.47 15.13 2.40
CA HIS A 24 0.35 16.47 2.99
C HIS A 24 0.56 16.42 4.50
N TYR A 25 -0.12 15.50 5.20
CA TYR A 25 0.04 15.32 6.63
C TYR A 25 1.49 14.99 7.02
N ILE A 26 2.13 14.05 6.32
CA ILE A 26 3.52 13.68 6.56
C ILE A 26 4.43 14.91 6.44
N ARG A 27 4.29 15.68 5.35
CA ARG A 27 5.11 16.88 5.12
C ARG A 27 4.94 17.90 6.24
N ASP A 28 3.71 18.10 6.71
CA ASP A 28 3.42 19.11 7.74
C ASP A 28 3.87 18.66 9.14
N GLN A 29 3.90 17.34 9.39
CA GLN A 29 4.19 16.81 10.73
C GLN A 29 5.63 16.31 10.92
N LYS A 30 6.37 15.99 9.85
CA LYS A 30 7.72 15.42 9.96
C LYS A 30 8.72 16.31 10.72
N GLU A 31 8.58 17.63 10.65
CA GLU A 31 9.42 18.58 11.38
C GLU A 31 9.15 18.57 12.91
N ASN A 32 7.98 18.06 13.32
CA ASN A 32 7.63 17.91 14.74
C ASN A 32 8.18 16.62 15.37
N VAL A 33 8.72 15.70 14.55
CA VAL A 33 9.32 14.46 15.05
C VAL A 33 10.69 14.77 15.68
N ASN A 34 10.92 14.28 16.91
CA ASN A 34 12.16 14.50 17.61
C ASN A 34 13.35 13.84 16.89
N GLN A 35 14.23 14.66 16.32
CA GLN A 35 15.35 14.20 15.50
C GLN A 35 16.39 13.43 16.31
N GLN A 36 16.45 13.59 17.63
CA GLN A 36 17.39 12.88 18.51
C GLN A 36 17.23 11.34 18.42
N TYR A 37 16.03 10.87 18.11
CA TYR A 37 15.71 9.44 18.04
C TYR A 37 15.63 8.90 16.61
N ARG A 38 15.94 9.71 15.60
CA ARG A 38 15.96 9.25 14.22
C ARG A 38 17.26 8.54 13.89
N ASN A 39 17.14 7.40 13.22
CA ASN A 39 18.31 6.69 12.69
C ASN A 39 18.96 7.46 11.55
N HIS A 40 20.29 7.41 11.47
CA HIS A 40 21.05 7.97 10.35
C HIS A 40 21.09 7.03 9.14
N TYR A 41 20.83 5.77 9.35
CA TYR A 41 20.66 4.71 8.37
C TYR A 41 19.54 3.78 8.87
N HIS A 42 19.09 2.82 8.14
CA HIS A 42 17.84 2.08 8.34
C HIS A 42 16.61 2.89 7.93
N LEU A 43 15.67 2.15 7.34
CA LEU A 43 14.37 2.73 7.01
C LEU A 43 13.59 3.05 8.28
N MET A 44 13.01 4.26 8.30
CA MET A 44 12.02 4.69 9.29
C MET A 44 10.88 5.41 8.58
N GLY A 45 9.67 5.27 9.08
CA GLY A 45 8.57 6.16 8.71
C GLY A 45 8.90 7.62 9.04
N GLU A 46 8.52 8.56 8.20
CA GLU A 46 8.74 9.99 8.48
C GLU A 46 7.91 10.49 9.66
N THR A 47 6.70 9.89 9.85
CA THR A 47 5.77 10.14 10.97
C THR A 47 5.08 8.84 11.36
N GLY A 48 4.25 8.84 12.38
CA GLY A 48 3.24 7.83 12.68
C GLY A 48 3.76 6.43 12.96
N TRP A 49 2.98 5.42 12.56
CA TRP A 49 3.21 4.00 12.81
C TRP A 49 3.76 3.28 11.58
N ILE A 50 4.74 2.39 11.80
CA ILE A 50 5.31 1.50 10.79
C ILE A 50 5.41 0.08 11.36
N ASN A 51 5.11 -0.95 10.54
CA ASN A 51 5.33 -2.36 10.89
C ASN A 51 5.93 -3.15 9.70
N ASP A 52 5.20 -4.08 9.10
CA ASP A 52 5.74 -5.04 8.13
C ASP A 52 6.43 -4.39 6.92
N PRO A 53 7.64 -4.82 6.56
CA PRO A 53 8.19 -4.52 5.25
C PRO A 53 7.42 -5.31 4.17
N ASN A 54 7.12 -4.65 3.06
CA ASN A 54 6.37 -5.18 1.94
C ASN A 54 7.12 -4.98 0.62
N GLY A 55 6.81 -5.79 -0.36
CA GLY A 55 7.11 -5.53 -1.76
C GLY A 55 8.55 -5.16 -2.07
N PHE A 56 9.55 -5.75 -1.35
CA PHE A 56 10.96 -5.49 -1.65
C PHE A 56 11.31 -5.96 -3.06
N VAL A 57 11.81 -5.02 -3.89
CA VAL A 57 12.03 -5.29 -5.33
C VAL A 57 13.11 -4.35 -5.91
N TYR A 58 13.83 -4.82 -6.93
CA TYR A 58 14.73 -3.98 -7.72
C TYR A 58 14.02 -3.52 -8.99
N TYR A 59 13.94 -2.20 -9.18
CA TYR A 59 13.24 -1.60 -10.32
C TYR A 59 13.97 -0.34 -10.80
N GLN A 60 14.19 -0.23 -12.12
CA GLN A 60 14.83 0.92 -12.78
C GLN A 60 16.16 1.36 -12.14
N GLY A 61 16.98 0.39 -11.68
CA GLY A 61 18.32 0.67 -11.14
C GLY A 61 18.38 0.98 -9.65
N GLU A 62 17.26 0.91 -8.93
CA GLU A 62 17.17 1.18 -7.50
C GLU A 62 16.39 0.07 -6.79
N TYR A 63 16.67 -0.14 -5.50
CA TYR A 63 15.88 -1.00 -4.63
C TYR A 63 14.68 -0.22 -4.12
N HIS A 64 13.50 -0.78 -4.25
CA HIS A 64 12.27 -0.24 -3.70
C HIS A 64 11.82 -1.10 -2.53
N LEU A 65 11.41 -0.46 -1.43
CA LEU A 65 10.85 -1.10 -0.26
C LEU A 65 9.56 -0.37 0.11
N PHE A 66 8.51 -1.15 0.24
CA PHE A 66 7.24 -0.69 0.76
C PHE A 66 7.09 -1.20 2.20
N TYR A 67 6.17 -0.61 2.95
CA TYR A 67 5.94 -1.00 4.34
C TYR A 67 4.55 -0.60 4.80
N GLN A 68 4.00 -1.37 5.73
CA GLN A 68 2.76 -1.02 6.41
C GLN A 68 2.94 0.31 7.13
N TYR A 69 2.04 1.25 6.89
CA TYR A 69 2.19 2.62 7.34
C TYR A 69 0.86 3.26 7.74
N TYR A 70 0.81 3.80 8.96
CA TYR A 70 -0.26 4.70 9.34
C TYR A 70 0.33 6.07 9.66
N PRO A 71 0.24 7.05 8.76
CA PRO A 71 0.96 8.32 8.89
C PRO A 71 0.42 9.25 9.97
N TYR A 72 -0.83 9.06 10.40
CA TYR A 72 -1.57 10.04 11.17
C TYR A 72 -1.40 9.93 12.69
N ASP A 73 -0.95 8.79 13.20
CA ASP A 73 -0.75 8.57 14.65
C ASP A 73 0.34 7.54 14.89
N SER A 74 0.88 7.51 16.11
CA SER A 74 1.87 6.55 16.59
C SER A 74 1.29 5.21 17.05
N VAL A 75 0.00 4.99 16.82
CA VAL A 75 -0.71 3.74 17.08
C VAL A 75 -1.18 3.13 15.76
N TRP A 76 -1.48 1.83 15.78
CA TRP A 76 -2.02 1.13 14.63
C TRP A 76 -3.35 1.76 14.16
N GLY A 77 -3.56 1.85 12.86
CA GLY A 77 -4.77 2.40 12.23
C GLY A 77 -4.97 1.87 10.82
N PRO A 78 -5.87 2.43 10.01
CA PRO A 78 -6.09 2.00 8.64
C PRO A 78 -4.81 2.10 7.81
N MET A 79 -4.18 0.93 7.56
CA MET A 79 -2.86 0.85 6.96
C MET A 79 -2.83 1.36 5.52
N HIS A 80 -1.85 2.19 5.27
CA HIS A 80 -1.35 2.59 3.96
C HIS A 80 -0.11 1.75 3.61
N TRP A 81 0.38 1.86 2.39
CA TRP A 81 1.74 1.44 2.07
C TRP A 81 2.63 2.68 1.98
N GLY A 82 3.54 2.84 2.94
CA GLY A 82 4.67 3.74 2.81
C GLY A 82 5.64 3.22 1.76
N HIS A 83 6.53 4.07 1.26
CA HIS A 83 7.43 3.74 0.17
C HIS A 83 8.76 4.46 0.33
N ALA A 84 9.85 3.75 0.06
CA ALA A 84 11.18 4.31 -0.02
C ALA A 84 12.02 3.59 -1.07
N LYS A 85 13.05 4.24 -1.57
CA LYS A 85 14.03 3.65 -2.49
C LYS A 85 15.45 3.84 -1.99
N SER A 86 16.36 2.98 -2.48
CA SER A 86 17.77 3.00 -2.14
C SER A 86 18.63 2.47 -3.28
N LYS A 87 19.86 2.98 -3.40
CA LYS A 87 20.90 2.45 -4.31
C LYS A 87 21.82 1.44 -3.62
N ASP A 88 21.91 1.49 -2.30
CA ASP A 88 22.93 0.78 -1.51
C ASP A 88 22.36 -0.04 -0.35
N LEU A 89 21.03 -0.03 -0.15
CA LEU A 89 20.31 -0.71 0.94
C LEU A 89 20.60 -0.13 2.35
N VAL A 90 21.36 0.93 2.43
CA VAL A 90 21.75 1.61 3.68
C VAL A 90 21.07 2.96 3.78
N HIS A 91 21.16 3.76 2.73
CA HIS A 91 20.57 5.09 2.65
C HIS A 91 19.26 5.01 1.87
N TRP A 92 18.17 5.37 2.53
CA TRP A 92 16.82 5.28 2.00
C TRP A 92 16.25 6.68 1.76
N GLU A 93 15.75 6.90 0.56
CA GLU A 93 15.01 8.10 0.15
C GLU A 93 13.50 7.84 0.29
N PRO A 94 12.81 8.55 1.19
CA PRO A 94 11.36 8.45 1.28
C PRO A 94 10.69 8.91 -0.02
N LEU A 95 9.69 8.17 -0.46
CA LEU A 95 8.84 8.47 -1.60
C LEU A 95 7.39 8.73 -1.15
N PRO A 96 6.55 9.27 -2.02
CA PRO A 96 5.12 9.39 -1.73
C PRO A 96 4.51 8.05 -1.31
N VAL A 97 3.51 8.10 -0.44
CA VAL A 97 2.69 6.92 -0.07
C VAL A 97 2.22 6.22 -1.35
N ALA A 98 2.46 4.92 -1.45
CA ALA A 98 2.14 4.13 -2.64
C ALA A 98 0.67 3.71 -2.68
N LEU A 99 0.11 3.28 -1.54
CA LEU A 99 -1.29 2.86 -1.43
C LEU A 99 -1.96 3.51 -0.23
N ALA A 100 -3.22 3.89 -0.41
CA ALA A 100 -4.09 4.38 0.66
C ALA A 100 -5.44 3.66 0.60
N PRO A 101 -6.11 3.39 1.75
CA PRO A 101 -7.48 2.92 1.78
C PRO A 101 -8.41 3.88 1.05
N SER A 102 -9.15 3.41 0.06
CA SER A 102 -10.01 4.28 -0.78
C SER A 102 -11.20 3.54 -1.39
N GLU A 103 -11.19 2.22 -1.37
CA GLU A 103 -12.21 1.38 -1.99
C GLU A 103 -12.99 0.59 -0.93
N GLN A 104 -14.17 0.09 -1.30
CA GLN A 104 -14.99 -0.70 -0.40
C GLN A 104 -14.30 -1.99 0.07
N TYR A 105 -13.37 -2.53 -0.73
CA TYR A 105 -12.63 -3.74 -0.40
C TYR A 105 -11.38 -3.50 0.44
N ASP A 106 -10.95 -2.25 0.64
CA ASP A 106 -9.78 -1.91 1.46
C ASP A 106 -10.01 -0.72 2.41
N LYS A 107 -11.26 -0.42 2.72
CA LYS A 107 -11.64 0.78 3.50
C LYS A 107 -11.01 0.85 4.90
N ASN A 108 -10.68 -0.31 5.50
CA ASN A 108 -10.04 -0.39 6.80
C ASN A 108 -8.52 -0.64 6.71
N GLY A 109 -7.97 -0.82 5.50
CA GLY A 109 -6.52 -0.92 5.30
C GLY A 109 -6.11 -1.58 4.00
N CYS A 110 -4.96 -1.14 3.48
CA CYS A 110 -4.17 -1.86 2.50
C CYS A 110 -3.16 -2.70 3.29
N PHE A 111 -3.47 -3.98 3.54
CA PHE A 111 -2.63 -4.88 4.34
C PHE A 111 -1.46 -5.45 3.53
N SER A 112 -0.59 -6.19 4.20
CA SER A 112 0.68 -6.67 3.66
C SER A 112 0.55 -7.49 2.38
N GLY A 113 1.66 -7.57 1.65
CA GLY A 113 1.76 -8.29 0.40
C GLY A 113 3.16 -8.18 -0.23
N SER A 114 3.24 -8.28 -1.53
CA SER A 114 4.51 -8.37 -2.26
C SER A 114 4.53 -7.57 -3.56
N ALA A 115 5.70 -7.48 -4.18
CA ALA A 115 5.89 -6.80 -5.47
C ALA A 115 6.57 -7.70 -6.49
N ILE A 116 6.34 -7.42 -7.76
CA ILE A 116 7.05 -8.01 -8.90
C ILE A 116 7.19 -7.00 -10.03
N VAL A 117 8.30 -7.11 -10.77
CA VAL A 117 8.47 -6.38 -12.03
C VAL A 117 8.10 -7.31 -13.19
N LYS A 118 7.22 -6.85 -14.05
CA LYS A 118 6.81 -7.57 -15.27
C LYS A 118 6.53 -6.55 -16.37
N ASP A 119 7.03 -6.81 -17.58
CA ASP A 119 6.83 -5.97 -18.76
C ASP A 119 7.13 -4.48 -18.48
N GLU A 120 8.30 -4.22 -17.84
CA GLU A 120 8.78 -2.90 -17.44
C GLU A 120 7.87 -2.12 -16.48
N LYS A 121 6.87 -2.78 -15.87
CA LYS A 121 5.98 -2.22 -14.87
C LYS A 121 6.21 -2.84 -13.50
N LEU A 122 5.98 -2.06 -12.48
CA LEU A 122 6.02 -2.50 -11.09
C LEU A 122 4.59 -2.80 -10.61
N TYR A 123 4.37 -4.05 -10.20
CA TYR A 123 3.11 -4.53 -9.66
C TYR A 123 3.24 -4.74 -8.16
N LEU A 124 2.27 -4.25 -7.43
CA LEU A 124 2.05 -4.55 -6.02
C LEU A 124 0.83 -5.47 -5.90
N MET A 125 0.97 -6.59 -5.22
CA MET A 125 -0.15 -7.41 -4.80
C MET A 125 -0.31 -7.25 -3.29
N TYR A 126 -1.48 -6.80 -2.84
CA TYR A 126 -1.75 -6.45 -1.46
C TYR A 126 -3.09 -7.00 -0.99
N THR A 127 -3.27 -7.08 0.31
CA THR A 127 -4.54 -7.49 0.90
C THR A 127 -5.42 -6.27 1.15
N GLY A 128 -6.60 -6.26 0.54
CA GLY A 128 -7.67 -5.32 0.90
C GLY A 128 -8.39 -5.81 2.15
N HIS A 129 -8.40 -5.00 3.19
CA HIS A 129 -8.95 -5.33 4.51
C HIS A 129 -10.22 -4.53 4.81
N VAL A 130 -11.25 -5.26 5.25
CA VAL A 130 -12.52 -4.71 5.73
C VAL A 130 -12.87 -5.35 7.06
N GLU A 131 -13.22 -4.53 8.05
CA GLU A 131 -13.67 -4.96 9.37
C GLU A 131 -14.84 -4.08 9.84
N GLU A 132 -15.95 -4.73 10.21
CA GLU A 132 -17.17 -4.10 10.72
C GLU A 132 -17.78 -4.97 11.83
N GLY A 133 -17.55 -4.59 13.08
CA GLY A 133 -17.93 -5.40 14.23
C GLY A 133 -17.26 -6.77 14.19
N ASP A 134 -18.05 -7.84 14.18
CA ASP A 134 -17.56 -9.22 14.10
C ASP A 134 -17.28 -9.68 12.65
N PHE A 135 -17.62 -8.87 11.65
CA PHE A 135 -17.37 -9.18 10.25
C PHE A 135 -15.97 -8.74 9.84
N ARG A 136 -15.19 -9.69 9.32
CA ARG A 136 -13.85 -9.46 8.75
C ARG A 136 -13.76 -10.08 7.36
N ARG A 137 -13.15 -9.36 6.44
CA ARG A 137 -12.96 -9.80 5.06
C ARG A 137 -11.61 -9.35 4.54
N GLU A 138 -10.86 -10.30 4.03
CA GLU A 138 -9.56 -10.08 3.42
C GLU A 138 -9.55 -10.63 1.99
N VAL A 139 -9.18 -9.79 1.03
CA VAL A 139 -9.20 -10.10 -0.41
C VAL A 139 -7.91 -9.65 -1.05
N GLN A 140 -7.52 -10.27 -2.18
CA GLN A 140 -6.26 -9.89 -2.82
C GLN A 140 -6.50 -8.91 -3.95
N CYS A 141 -5.68 -7.87 -3.96
CA CYS A 141 -5.78 -6.72 -4.84
C CYS A 141 -4.44 -6.44 -5.54
N ILE A 142 -4.49 -5.80 -6.68
CA ILE A 142 -3.31 -5.39 -7.46
C ILE A 142 -3.32 -3.87 -7.64
N ALA A 143 -2.13 -3.27 -7.56
CA ALA A 143 -1.86 -1.93 -8.05
C ALA A 143 -0.64 -1.95 -8.97
N VAL A 144 -0.59 -1.03 -9.93
CA VAL A 144 0.41 -1.01 -11.00
C VAL A 144 1.02 0.38 -11.14
N SER A 145 2.33 0.41 -11.36
CA SER A 145 3.07 1.63 -11.68
C SER A 145 3.96 1.44 -12.90
N THR A 146 4.11 2.48 -13.70
CA THR A 146 5.05 2.56 -14.83
C THR A 146 6.28 3.42 -14.52
N ASP A 147 6.21 4.22 -13.46
CA ASP A 147 7.30 5.12 -13.04
C ASP A 147 7.93 4.70 -11.70
N GLY A 148 7.37 3.67 -11.04
CA GLY A 148 7.82 3.19 -9.74
C GLY A 148 7.42 4.09 -8.56
N ILE A 149 6.67 5.17 -8.78
CA ILE A 149 6.31 6.16 -7.78
C ILE A 149 4.79 6.26 -7.59
N HIS A 150 4.06 6.37 -8.70
CA HIS A 150 2.61 6.51 -8.69
C HIS A 150 1.95 5.19 -9.04
N PHE A 151 1.08 4.72 -8.14
CA PHE A 151 0.40 3.43 -8.28
C PHE A 151 -1.09 3.63 -8.52
N GLU A 152 -1.62 2.91 -9.50
CA GLU A 152 -3.04 2.85 -9.81
C GLU A 152 -3.60 1.49 -9.40
N LYS A 153 -4.68 1.47 -8.62
CA LYS A 153 -5.40 0.24 -8.27
C LYS A 153 -6.04 -0.35 -9.53
N HIS A 154 -5.88 -1.66 -9.70
CA HIS A 154 -6.40 -2.36 -10.87
C HIS A 154 -7.93 -2.33 -10.89
N GLN A 155 -8.51 -2.05 -12.06
CA GLN A 155 -9.97 -1.87 -12.21
C GLN A 155 -10.82 -3.09 -11.83
N ASN A 156 -10.25 -4.30 -11.90
CA ASN A 156 -10.91 -5.56 -11.56
C ASN A 156 -10.59 -6.04 -10.14
N ASN A 157 -10.12 -5.15 -9.25
CA ASN A 157 -9.96 -5.51 -7.85
C ASN A 157 -11.33 -5.73 -7.17
N PRO A 158 -11.39 -6.68 -6.22
CA PRO A 158 -10.35 -7.64 -5.85
C PRO A 158 -10.12 -8.69 -6.93
N VAL A 159 -8.85 -9.06 -7.20
CA VAL A 159 -8.50 -10.08 -8.20
C VAL A 159 -8.65 -11.50 -7.65
N ILE A 160 -8.59 -11.68 -6.32
CA ILE A 160 -8.95 -12.91 -5.63
C ILE A 160 -9.87 -12.53 -4.46
N ALA A 161 -11.08 -13.05 -4.47
CA ALA A 161 -12.11 -12.83 -3.47
C ALA A 161 -12.64 -14.17 -2.94
N GLU A 162 -13.62 -14.15 -2.05
CA GLU A 162 -14.15 -15.33 -1.37
C GLU A 162 -14.60 -16.45 -2.31
N GLU A 163 -15.17 -16.13 -3.46
CA GLU A 163 -15.60 -17.13 -4.44
C GLU A 163 -14.44 -17.95 -5.03
N HIS A 164 -13.22 -17.38 -5.06
CA HIS A 164 -12.04 -18.06 -5.56
C HIS A 164 -11.40 -19.01 -4.54
N ILE A 165 -11.68 -18.80 -3.25
CA ILE A 165 -11.08 -19.56 -2.14
C ILE A 165 -12.09 -20.44 -1.41
N ALA A 166 -13.33 -20.49 -1.88
CA ALA A 166 -14.40 -21.28 -1.27
C ALA A 166 -14.01 -22.76 -1.12
N GLY A 167 -14.07 -23.27 0.11
CA GLY A 167 -13.66 -24.64 0.44
C GLY A 167 -12.13 -24.87 0.54
N ILE A 168 -11.31 -23.82 0.36
CA ILE A 168 -9.83 -23.87 0.45
C ILE A 168 -9.35 -23.09 1.67
N ALA A 169 -9.88 -21.88 1.89
CA ALA A 169 -9.46 -20.98 2.96
C ALA A 169 -10.67 -20.19 3.51
N GLN A 170 -10.45 -19.51 4.65
CA GLN A 170 -11.41 -18.61 5.26
C GLN A 170 -11.08 -17.17 4.86
N VAL A 171 -12.10 -16.40 4.50
CA VAL A 171 -11.93 -15.04 3.97
C VAL A 171 -11.45 -14.03 5.02
N ASP A 172 -11.63 -14.30 6.29
CA ASP A 172 -11.20 -13.48 7.42
C ASP A 172 -9.72 -13.68 7.82
N GLU A 173 -9.03 -14.68 7.21
CA GLU A 173 -7.62 -15.00 7.44
C GLU A 173 -6.85 -15.16 6.09
N PHE A 174 -7.37 -14.57 5.00
CA PHE A 174 -6.79 -14.70 3.66
C PHE A 174 -5.98 -13.45 3.27
N ARG A 175 -4.73 -13.38 3.75
CA ARG A 175 -3.85 -12.21 3.60
C ARG A 175 -2.42 -12.55 3.20
N ASP A 176 -1.58 -11.51 3.04
CA ASP A 176 -0.14 -11.55 2.80
C ASP A 176 0.26 -12.30 1.51
N PRO A 177 -0.31 -11.92 0.34
CA PRO A 177 -0.06 -12.63 -0.90
C PRO A 177 1.40 -12.50 -1.37
N LYS A 178 1.92 -13.60 -1.91
CA LYS A 178 3.19 -13.60 -2.64
C LYS A 178 2.94 -13.78 -4.14
N ILE A 179 3.39 -12.81 -4.93
CA ILE A 179 3.40 -12.85 -6.40
C ILE A 179 4.80 -13.24 -6.90
N PHE A 180 4.88 -14.10 -7.95
CA PHE A 180 6.12 -14.55 -8.63
C PHE A 180 5.86 -14.88 -10.11
#